data_af585b06762bce234a6c4f0f8f9e8334
#
_entry.id   af585b06762bce234a6c4f0f8f9e8334
#
_cell.length_a   1.000
_cell.length_b   1.000
_cell.length_c   1.000
_cell.angle_alpha   90.00
_cell.angle_beta   90.00
_cell.angle_gamma   90.00
#
_symmetry.space_group_name_H-M   'P 1'
#
loop_
_entity.id
_entity.type
_entity.pdbx_description
1 polymer ?
#
loop_
_entity_poly.entity_id
_entity_poly.type
_entity_poly.pdbx_seq_one_letter_code
_entity_poly.pdbx_strand_id
1 'polypeptide(L)'
;MIEKTAWDVRKYPEKFAVYRILCNFAVVFQNCINSMEAKYIHRELSAVIEEAYRYFSVITVTGPRQSGKTTLLRNLFSYLPYFSLENLDVRSFAENDPVAFLNQHTEGMILDEVHNAPNLLSYIQGMVDNDADRRFILSGSSQFAMLKKVTQSLAGRTAVFELLPLSYSEIREQITDTPLDNLLFNGFYPAIYSGRNIPKFLYPAYMKTYLDKDVRDLLQIKDMMQFHTFIRLCAGRIGSLFKASELANEIGVSSHTVTAWLSVLQASYIVFLLPPYFENTRKRLTKTPKLYFTDTGLACHLLGIESPEQLARDKMRGALFENFIVTEALKRRYNQGKESNLYFYRDSNQNEVDLLLKKHSGLYGIEIKSAMTYHADFEKALKQMDGWVKETILGKAVAYAGTLENTAGEIKLLNYSHLDEVLA
;
A
#
# COMPACT_ATOMS: atom_id res chain seq x y z
N MET A 1 31.56 -29.57 -25.27
CA MET A 1 32.19 -29.73 -26.58
C MET A 1 31.10 -30.18 -27.53
N ILE A 2 30.43 -29.27 -28.23
CA ILE A 2 29.44 -29.58 -29.27
C ILE A 2 30.18 -29.36 -30.60
N GLU A 3 30.44 -30.46 -31.32
CA GLU A 3 31.06 -30.44 -32.63
C GLU A 3 30.21 -29.58 -33.59
N LYS A 4 30.87 -28.60 -34.21
CA LYS A 4 30.34 -27.80 -35.32
C LYS A 4 30.28 -28.68 -36.56
N THR A 5 29.24 -29.46 -36.78
CA THR A 5 28.93 -30.02 -38.08
C THR A 5 28.38 -28.89 -38.98
N ALA A 6 29.25 -28.39 -39.86
CA ALA A 6 28.83 -27.46 -40.94
C ALA A 6 27.87 -28.19 -41.88
N TRP A 7 26.59 -27.89 -41.80
CA TRP A 7 25.59 -28.41 -42.73
C TRP A 7 25.69 -27.66 -44.06
N ASP A 8 25.85 -28.40 -45.14
CA ASP A 8 25.84 -27.81 -46.48
C ASP A 8 24.41 -27.41 -46.88
N VAL A 9 24.12 -26.11 -46.77
CA VAL A 9 22.82 -25.47 -47.02
C VAL A 9 22.26 -25.79 -48.40
N ARG A 10 23.10 -26.06 -49.38
CA ARG A 10 22.71 -26.37 -50.78
C ARG A 10 22.16 -27.79 -50.94
N LYS A 11 22.48 -28.68 -50.03
CA LYS A 11 22.12 -30.09 -50.11
C LYS A 11 20.78 -30.45 -49.43
N TYR A 12 20.33 -29.61 -48.48
CA TYR A 12 19.10 -29.86 -47.70
C TYR A 12 18.35 -28.56 -47.35
N PRO A 13 17.78 -27.86 -48.34
CA PRO A 13 17.13 -26.55 -48.12
C PRO A 13 15.93 -26.64 -47.16
N GLU A 14 15.16 -27.74 -47.19
CA GLU A 14 13.98 -27.94 -46.34
C GLU A 14 14.37 -28.10 -44.87
N LYS A 15 15.47 -28.79 -44.57
CA LYS A 15 15.97 -28.93 -43.20
C LYS A 15 16.48 -27.62 -42.64
N PHE A 16 17.04 -26.75 -43.47
CA PHE A 16 17.51 -25.43 -43.08
C PHE A 16 16.34 -24.47 -42.79
N ALA A 17 15.25 -24.59 -43.58
CA ALA A 17 14.02 -23.83 -43.30
C ALA A 17 13.40 -24.22 -41.94
N VAL A 18 13.33 -25.53 -41.66
CA VAL A 18 12.85 -26.03 -40.34
C VAL A 18 13.76 -25.58 -39.18
N TYR A 19 15.09 -25.66 -39.38
CA TYR A 19 16.04 -25.18 -38.35
C TYR A 19 15.93 -23.68 -38.10
N ARG A 20 15.73 -22.86 -39.13
CA ARG A 20 15.50 -21.44 -39.03
C ARG A 20 14.20 -21.09 -38.30
N ILE A 21 13.13 -21.88 -38.57
CA ILE A 21 11.85 -21.76 -37.86
C ILE A 21 12.03 -22.13 -36.39
N LEU A 22 12.73 -23.22 -36.07
CA LEU A 22 13.01 -23.64 -34.70
C LEU A 22 13.89 -22.63 -33.95
N CYS A 23 14.91 -22.05 -34.59
CA CYS A 23 15.74 -21.00 -34.01
C CYS A 23 14.92 -19.71 -33.74
N ASN A 24 14.06 -19.31 -34.69
CA ASN A 24 13.16 -18.16 -34.47
C ASN A 24 12.15 -18.45 -33.35
N PHE A 25 11.62 -19.67 -33.30
CA PHE A 25 10.72 -20.09 -32.20
C PHE A 25 11.45 -20.10 -30.85
N ALA A 26 12.70 -20.59 -30.81
CA ALA A 26 13.52 -20.57 -29.60
C ALA A 26 13.83 -19.11 -29.11
N VAL A 27 14.12 -18.20 -30.05
CA VAL A 27 14.35 -16.78 -29.75
C VAL A 27 13.05 -16.10 -29.26
N VAL A 28 11.92 -16.38 -29.91
CA VAL A 28 10.61 -15.89 -29.51
C VAL A 28 10.23 -16.48 -28.14
N PHE A 29 10.47 -17.76 -27.92
CA PHE A 29 10.22 -18.45 -26.64
C PHE A 29 11.13 -17.93 -25.53
N GLN A 30 12.42 -17.70 -25.83
CA GLN A 30 13.36 -17.09 -24.88
C GLN A 30 12.97 -15.63 -24.55
N ASN A 31 12.52 -14.87 -25.55
CA ASN A 31 11.99 -13.52 -25.33
C ASN A 31 10.67 -13.55 -24.54
N CYS A 32 9.80 -14.53 -24.78
CA CYS A 32 8.61 -14.76 -23.94
C CYS A 32 8.99 -15.16 -22.52
N ILE A 33 9.99 -16.04 -22.32
CA ILE A 33 10.46 -16.42 -20.98
C ILE A 33 11.09 -15.20 -20.28
N ASN A 34 11.92 -14.44 -20.96
CA ASN A 34 12.54 -13.23 -20.40
C ASN A 34 11.50 -12.12 -20.11
N SER A 35 10.39 -12.06 -20.88
CA SER A 35 9.24 -11.19 -20.58
C SER A 35 8.35 -11.72 -19.46
N MET A 36 8.47 -13.00 -19.09
CA MET A 36 7.76 -13.65 -17.97
C MET A 36 8.56 -13.62 -16.65
N GLU A 37 9.86 -13.27 -16.67
CA GLU A 37 10.56 -12.93 -15.43
C GLU A 37 10.00 -11.59 -14.92
N ALA A 38 9.15 -11.69 -13.92
CA ALA A 38 8.52 -10.52 -13.32
C ALA A 38 9.60 -9.54 -12.84
N LYS A 39 9.65 -8.37 -13.48
CA LYS A 39 10.62 -7.33 -13.15
C LYS A 39 10.47 -6.94 -11.68
N TYR A 40 11.54 -7.06 -10.92
CA TYR A 40 11.58 -6.55 -9.56
C TYR A 40 11.45 -5.03 -9.59
N ILE A 41 10.52 -4.50 -8.80
CA ILE A 41 10.33 -3.07 -8.61
C ILE A 41 10.97 -2.70 -7.28
N HIS A 42 11.99 -1.84 -7.34
CA HIS A 42 12.68 -1.38 -6.14
C HIS A 42 11.71 -0.64 -5.20
N ARG A 43 11.80 -0.89 -3.90
CA ARG A 43 10.98 -0.25 -2.89
C ARG A 43 11.79 0.81 -2.15
N GLU A 44 11.23 2.01 -2.00
CA GLU A 44 11.90 3.11 -1.29
C GLU A 44 12.18 2.77 0.18
N LEU A 45 11.31 1.95 0.80
CA LEU A 45 11.48 1.48 2.18
C LEU A 45 12.74 0.63 2.38
N SER A 46 13.36 0.10 1.32
CA SER A 46 14.56 -0.76 1.38
C SER A 46 15.70 -0.14 2.19
N ALA A 47 16.05 1.11 1.89
CA ALA A 47 17.17 1.80 2.53
C ALA A 47 16.93 1.99 4.05
N VAL A 48 15.69 2.27 4.45
CA VAL A 48 15.32 2.44 5.87
C VAL A 48 15.38 1.12 6.61
N ILE A 49 14.94 0.01 5.98
CA ILE A 49 15.02 -1.33 6.55
C ILE A 49 16.49 -1.74 6.72
N GLU A 50 17.35 -1.51 5.73
CA GLU A 50 18.78 -1.81 5.79
C GLU A 50 19.50 -1.01 6.89
N GLU A 51 19.13 0.27 7.07
CA GLU A 51 19.63 1.09 8.16
C GLU A 51 19.19 0.52 9.52
N ALA A 52 17.90 0.24 9.70
CA ALA A 52 17.34 -0.29 10.94
C ALA A 52 17.92 -1.66 11.30
N TYR A 53 18.23 -2.50 10.32
CA TYR A 53 18.84 -3.82 10.52
C TYR A 53 20.20 -3.77 11.23
N ARG A 54 20.89 -2.64 11.19
CA ARG A 54 22.16 -2.44 11.90
C ARG A 54 21.96 -2.28 13.42
N TYR A 55 20.78 -1.82 13.82
CA TYR A 55 20.49 -1.45 15.22
C TYR A 55 19.51 -2.39 15.93
N PHE A 56 18.66 -3.10 15.17
CA PHE A 56 17.64 -3.98 15.73
C PHE A 56 17.92 -5.45 15.40
N SER A 57 17.81 -6.31 16.40
CA SER A 57 17.92 -7.76 16.20
C SER A 57 16.72 -8.34 15.46
N VAL A 58 15.57 -7.65 15.48
CA VAL A 58 14.36 -8.06 14.76
C VAL A 58 13.88 -6.95 13.85
N ILE A 59 13.57 -7.29 12.60
CA ILE A 59 12.86 -6.40 11.67
C ILE A 59 11.48 -7.01 11.39
N THR A 60 10.44 -6.22 11.56
CA THR A 60 9.07 -6.64 11.28
C THR A 60 8.46 -5.79 10.16
N VAL A 61 8.01 -6.43 9.07
CA VAL A 61 7.34 -5.76 7.95
C VAL A 61 5.90 -6.23 7.84
N THR A 62 4.96 -5.30 8.02
CA THR A 62 3.52 -5.53 7.86
C THR A 62 2.99 -4.81 6.61
N GLY A 63 1.75 -5.09 6.23
CA GLY A 63 1.11 -4.43 5.08
C GLY A 63 0.11 -5.35 4.38
N PRO A 64 -0.68 -4.85 3.42
CA PRO A 64 -1.71 -5.64 2.77
C PRO A 64 -1.13 -6.87 2.07
N ARG A 65 -1.96 -7.88 1.85
CA ARG A 65 -1.59 -9.01 1.00
C ARG A 65 -1.20 -8.52 -0.38
N GLN A 66 -0.23 -9.18 -1.01
CA GLN A 66 0.30 -8.84 -2.34
C GLN A 66 0.97 -7.45 -2.46
N SER A 67 1.26 -6.74 -1.37
CA SER A 67 2.04 -5.49 -1.42
C SER A 67 3.54 -5.67 -1.73
N GLY A 68 4.02 -6.92 -1.77
CA GLY A 68 5.40 -7.26 -2.12
C GLY A 68 6.34 -7.44 -0.93
N LYS A 69 5.84 -7.62 0.31
CA LYS A 69 6.64 -7.84 1.52
C LYS A 69 7.68 -8.95 1.37
N THR A 70 7.21 -10.15 1.02
CA THR A 70 8.07 -11.34 0.82
C THR A 70 9.15 -11.09 -0.24
N THR A 71 8.76 -10.45 -1.36
CA THR A 71 9.70 -10.11 -2.44
C THR A 71 10.76 -9.13 -1.95
N LEU A 72 10.37 -8.07 -1.26
CA LEU A 72 11.27 -7.08 -0.67
C LEU A 72 12.28 -7.75 0.27
N LEU A 73 11.79 -8.50 1.26
CA LEU A 73 12.64 -9.10 2.29
C LEU A 73 13.61 -10.15 1.74
N ARG A 74 13.15 -10.99 0.80
CA ARG A 74 14.02 -11.96 0.13
C ARG A 74 15.09 -11.30 -0.76
N ASN A 75 14.83 -10.14 -1.32
CA ASN A 75 15.83 -9.39 -2.07
C ASN A 75 16.85 -8.73 -1.15
N LEU A 76 16.41 -8.07 -0.06
CA LEU A 76 17.31 -7.39 0.88
C LEU A 76 18.19 -8.37 1.65
N PHE A 77 17.62 -9.49 2.09
CA PHE A 77 18.26 -10.47 2.98
C PHE A 77 18.41 -11.82 2.29
N SER A 78 18.87 -11.82 1.03
CA SER A 78 19.02 -13.04 0.20
C SER A 78 19.99 -14.06 0.77
N TYR A 79 20.85 -13.65 1.70
CA TYR A 79 21.80 -14.53 2.43
C TYR A 79 21.16 -15.23 3.64
N LEU A 80 19.99 -14.79 4.12
CA LEU A 80 19.26 -15.44 5.19
C LEU A 80 18.32 -16.53 4.65
N PRO A 81 18.20 -17.67 5.33
CA PRO A 81 17.23 -18.69 4.96
C PRO A 81 15.80 -18.18 5.14
N TYR A 82 14.92 -18.57 4.23
CA TYR A 82 13.52 -18.15 4.18
C TYR A 82 12.58 -19.31 4.52
N PHE A 83 11.66 -19.07 5.46
CA PHE A 83 10.62 -20.01 5.88
C PHE A 83 9.24 -19.36 5.82
N SER A 84 8.32 -19.97 5.07
CA SER A 84 6.92 -19.55 5.05
C SER A 84 6.12 -20.39 6.04
N LEU A 85 5.53 -19.72 7.02
CA LEU A 85 4.64 -20.35 8.00
C LEU A 85 3.20 -20.56 7.47
N GLU A 86 2.94 -20.25 6.19
CA GLU A 86 1.77 -20.77 5.48
C GLU A 86 1.93 -22.26 5.12
N ASN A 87 3.17 -22.72 4.92
CA ASN A 87 3.46 -24.14 4.71
C ASN A 87 3.19 -24.93 5.98
N LEU A 88 2.32 -25.94 5.86
CA LEU A 88 1.86 -26.72 7.01
C LEU A 88 2.99 -27.52 7.69
N ASP A 89 3.93 -28.07 6.91
CA ASP A 89 5.04 -28.87 7.46
C ASP A 89 6.00 -27.97 8.24
N VAL A 90 6.36 -26.80 7.67
CA VAL A 90 7.20 -25.80 8.32
C VAL A 90 6.54 -25.29 9.60
N ARG A 91 5.25 -24.93 9.51
CA ARG A 91 4.48 -24.45 10.67
C ARG A 91 4.39 -25.51 11.77
N SER A 92 4.05 -26.75 11.41
CA SER A 92 3.96 -27.86 12.38
C SER A 92 5.28 -28.08 13.12
N PHE A 93 6.41 -28.05 12.43
CA PHE A 93 7.71 -28.13 13.08
C PHE A 93 7.97 -26.94 13.99
N ALA A 94 7.71 -25.72 13.53
CA ALA A 94 7.90 -24.49 14.28
C ALA A 94 7.03 -24.43 15.56
N GLU A 95 5.84 -25.04 15.55
CA GLU A 95 4.93 -25.08 16.70
C GLU A 95 5.29 -26.21 17.69
N ASN A 96 5.69 -27.39 17.17
CA ASN A 96 5.97 -28.55 18.00
C ASN A 96 7.35 -28.48 18.69
N ASP A 97 8.36 -27.96 18.01
CA ASP A 97 9.70 -27.73 18.58
C ASP A 97 10.29 -26.40 18.15
N PRO A 98 9.80 -25.30 18.73
CA PRO A 98 10.26 -23.94 18.40
C PRO A 98 11.77 -23.75 18.57
N VAL A 99 12.35 -24.37 19.58
CA VAL A 99 13.79 -24.24 19.90
C VAL A 99 14.63 -24.91 18.81
N ALA A 100 14.32 -26.16 18.45
CA ALA A 100 15.02 -26.85 17.38
C ALA A 100 14.83 -26.15 16.03
N PHE A 101 13.60 -25.69 15.72
CA PHE A 101 13.30 -24.94 14.50
C PHE A 101 14.15 -23.66 14.37
N LEU A 102 14.13 -22.81 15.39
CA LEU A 102 14.87 -21.54 15.37
C LEU A 102 16.40 -21.74 15.43
N ASN A 103 16.90 -22.83 16.01
CA ASN A 103 18.33 -23.14 16.10
C ASN A 103 18.91 -23.81 14.85
N GLN A 104 18.10 -24.10 13.81
CA GLN A 104 18.63 -24.59 12.52
C GLN A 104 19.62 -23.61 11.87
N HIS A 105 19.44 -22.31 12.13
CA HIS A 105 20.28 -21.25 11.58
C HIS A 105 20.66 -20.26 12.67
N THR A 106 21.91 -20.30 13.08
CA THR A 106 22.44 -19.48 14.17
C THR A 106 22.52 -17.98 13.83
N GLU A 107 22.72 -17.65 12.57
CA GLU A 107 22.79 -16.26 12.11
C GLU A 107 21.43 -15.56 12.04
N GLY A 108 20.34 -16.35 12.03
CA GLY A 108 18.97 -15.86 11.91
C GLY A 108 18.24 -16.34 10.66
N MET A 109 17.04 -15.85 10.42
CA MET A 109 16.18 -16.29 9.33
C MET A 109 15.07 -15.29 9.00
N ILE A 110 14.48 -15.45 7.81
CA ILE A 110 13.25 -14.75 7.38
C ILE A 110 12.07 -15.67 7.70
N LEU A 111 11.14 -15.19 8.52
CA LEU A 111 9.89 -15.87 8.87
C LEU A 111 8.71 -15.12 8.27
N ASP A 112 8.14 -15.68 7.21
CA ASP A 112 7.00 -15.08 6.49
C ASP A 112 5.68 -15.58 7.07
N GLU A 113 4.69 -14.67 7.15
CA GLU A 113 3.36 -14.88 7.74
C GLU A 113 3.44 -15.43 9.18
N VAL A 114 4.29 -14.80 10.01
CA VAL A 114 4.58 -15.22 11.39
C VAL A 114 3.34 -15.26 12.30
N HIS A 115 2.26 -14.59 11.91
CA HIS A 115 0.98 -14.66 12.61
C HIS A 115 0.37 -16.07 12.67
N ASN A 116 0.79 -16.98 11.78
CA ASN A 116 0.36 -18.38 11.80
C ASN A 116 1.00 -19.21 12.94
N ALA A 117 2.16 -18.79 13.46
CA ALA A 117 2.84 -19.44 14.60
C ALA A 117 3.26 -18.39 15.66
N PRO A 118 2.31 -17.70 16.29
CA PRO A 118 2.57 -16.51 17.11
C PRO A 118 3.39 -16.78 18.38
N ASN A 119 3.44 -18.02 18.85
CA ASN A 119 4.24 -18.41 20.03
C ASN A 119 5.74 -18.27 19.75
N LEU A 120 6.19 -18.36 18.48
CA LEU A 120 7.59 -18.16 18.10
C LEU A 120 8.14 -16.82 18.58
N LEU A 121 7.30 -15.77 18.66
CA LEU A 121 7.74 -14.44 19.08
C LEU A 121 8.36 -14.41 20.47
N SER A 122 7.85 -15.23 21.41
CA SER A 122 8.39 -15.34 22.76
C SER A 122 9.74 -16.06 22.78
N TYR A 123 9.92 -17.08 21.93
CA TYR A 123 11.21 -17.77 21.78
C TYR A 123 12.25 -16.87 21.12
N ILE A 124 11.85 -16.14 20.06
CA ILE A 124 12.72 -15.15 19.40
C ILE A 124 13.18 -14.09 20.40
N GLN A 125 12.27 -13.58 21.24
CA GLN A 125 12.62 -12.65 22.31
C GLN A 125 13.75 -13.20 23.19
N GLY A 126 13.58 -14.40 23.72
CA GLY A 126 14.60 -15.02 24.58
C GLY A 126 15.95 -15.26 23.86
N MET A 127 15.89 -15.55 22.55
CA MET A 127 17.11 -15.76 21.77
C MET A 127 17.88 -14.46 21.52
N VAL A 128 17.21 -13.38 21.13
CA VAL A 128 17.87 -12.09 20.86
C VAL A 128 18.32 -11.38 22.15
N ASP A 129 17.72 -11.70 23.29
CA ASP A 129 18.19 -11.23 24.60
C ASP A 129 19.49 -11.90 25.04
N ASN A 130 19.71 -13.13 24.63
CA ASN A 130 20.93 -13.91 24.96
C ASN A 130 22.03 -13.76 23.92
N ASP A 131 21.68 -13.46 22.66
CA ASP A 131 22.60 -13.34 21.52
C ASP A 131 22.19 -12.15 20.65
N ALA A 132 22.87 -11.02 20.83
CA ALA A 132 22.57 -9.77 20.13
C ALA A 132 22.97 -9.80 18.64
N ASP A 133 23.77 -10.76 18.19
CA ASP A 133 24.19 -10.88 16.78
C ASP A 133 23.15 -11.64 15.95
N ARG A 134 22.28 -12.39 16.62
CA ARG A 134 21.23 -13.14 15.94
C ARG A 134 20.15 -12.22 15.37
N ARG A 135 19.77 -12.46 14.12
CA ARG A 135 18.86 -11.57 13.37
C ARG A 135 17.63 -12.32 12.91
N PHE A 136 16.44 -11.73 13.12
CA PHE A 136 15.17 -12.27 12.64
C PHE A 136 14.44 -11.23 11.78
N ILE A 137 13.97 -11.66 10.62
CA ILE A 137 13.16 -10.84 9.73
C ILE A 137 11.76 -11.43 9.71
N LEU A 138 10.79 -10.68 10.16
CA LEU A 138 9.40 -11.12 10.30
C LEU A 138 8.51 -10.40 9.29
N SER A 139 7.59 -11.13 8.67
CA SER A 139 6.54 -10.53 7.86
C SER A 139 5.17 -11.10 8.17
N GLY A 140 4.13 -10.31 7.86
CA GLY A 140 2.75 -10.73 7.99
C GLY A 140 1.76 -9.75 7.39
N SER A 141 0.63 -10.28 6.94
CA SER A 141 -0.41 -9.51 6.24
C SER A 141 -1.49 -8.95 7.17
N SER A 142 -1.52 -9.33 8.44
CA SER A 142 -2.53 -8.88 9.40
C SER A 142 -1.92 -7.99 10.49
N GLN A 143 -2.39 -6.75 10.55
CA GLN A 143 -1.93 -5.76 11.53
C GLN A 143 -2.30 -6.15 12.97
N PHE A 144 -3.54 -6.55 13.22
CA PHE A 144 -4.03 -6.75 14.60
C PHE A 144 -3.43 -7.96 15.32
N ALA A 145 -3.43 -9.12 14.68
CA ALA A 145 -2.94 -10.34 15.33
C ALA A 145 -1.43 -10.28 15.51
N MET A 146 -0.71 -9.70 14.55
CA MET A 146 0.74 -9.61 14.56
C MET A 146 1.24 -8.49 15.46
N LEU A 147 0.78 -7.24 15.29
CA LEU A 147 1.30 -6.10 16.04
C LEU A 147 1.06 -6.24 17.55
N LYS A 148 -0.13 -6.71 17.97
CA LYS A 148 -0.40 -6.89 19.39
C LYS A 148 0.58 -7.86 20.06
N LYS A 149 0.94 -8.97 19.39
CA LYS A 149 1.89 -9.96 19.94
C LYS A 149 3.35 -9.51 19.79
N VAL A 150 3.71 -8.90 18.65
CA VAL A 150 5.03 -8.31 18.43
C VAL A 150 5.33 -7.23 19.48
N THR A 151 4.38 -6.31 19.72
CA THR A 151 4.57 -5.25 20.72
C THR A 151 4.62 -5.78 22.14
N GLN A 152 3.97 -6.89 22.45
CA GLN A 152 4.06 -7.52 23.76
C GLN A 152 5.38 -8.27 23.98
N SER A 153 5.81 -9.07 22.98
CA SER A 153 6.99 -9.94 23.14
C SER A 153 8.30 -9.28 22.69
N LEU A 154 8.28 -8.43 21.65
CA LEU A 154 9.50 -7.88 21.04
C LEU A 154 9.66 -6.35 21.26
N ALA A 155 8.97 -5.79 22.28
CA ALA A 155 9.10 -4.38 22.61
C ALA A 155 10.57 -3.98 22.85
N GLY A 156 11.03 -2.92 22.15
CA GLY A 156 12.43 -2.46 22.21
C GLY A 156 13.45 -3.30 21.43
N ARG A 157 13.06 -4.45 20.85
CA ARG A 157 13.93 -5.37 20.10
C ARG A 157 13.66 -5.36 18.61
N THR A 158 12.50 -4.89 18.18
CA THR A 158 12.07 -4.87 16.79
C THR A 158 11.83 -3.47 16.27
N ALA A 159 12.28 -3.20 15.04
CA ALA A 159 11.77 -2.11 14.23
C ALA A 159 10.60 -2.62 13.39
N VAL A 160 9.48 -1.87 13.40
CA VAL A 160 8.24 -2.24 12.68
C VAL A 160 8.03 -1.28 11.54
N PHE A 161 7.80 -1.83 10.33
CA PHE A 161 7.56 -1.07 9.11
C PHE A 161 6.26 -1.49 8.45
N GLU A 162 5.61 -0.53 7.79
CA GLU A 162 4.38 -0.76 7.03
C GLU A 162 4.66 -0.58 5.53
N LEU A 163 4.46 -1.66 4.75
CA LEU A 163 4.66 -1.67 3.31
C LEU A 163 3.32 -1.68 2.59
N LEU A 164 2.86 -0.52 2.13
CA LEU A 164 1.67 -0.38 1.29
C LEU A 164 1.96 -0.79 -0.18
N PRO A 165 0.95 -0.87 -1.06
CA PRO A 165 1.16 -0.98 -2.50
C PRO A 165 2.14 0.08 -3.02
N LEU A 166 2.65 -0.08 -4.22
CA LEU A 166 3.66 0.81 -4.81
C LEU A 166 3.26 2.28 -4.73
N SER A 167 4.21 3.17 -4.45
CA SER A 167 4.01 4.60 -4.60
C SER A 167 4.16 5.01 -6.08
N TYR A 168 3.65 6.19 -6.41
CA TYR A 168 3.83 6.78 -7.74
C TYR A 168 5.33 6.91 -8.09
N SER A 169 6.15 7.34 -7.13
CA SER A 169 7.60 7.47 -7.29
C SER A 169 8.29 6.14 -7.61
N GLU A 170 7.88 5.03 -6.99
CA GLU A 170 8.45 3.69 -7.22
C GLU A 170 8.16 3.14 -8.63
N ILE A 171 7.13 3.63 -9.32
CA ILE A 171 6.75 3.18 -10.66
C ILE A 171 6.89 4.25 -11.74
N ARG A 172 7.33 5.47 -11.39
CA ARG A 172 7.40 6.64 -12.29
C ARG A 172 8.02 6.33 -13.64
N GLU A 173 9.13 5.61 -13.66
CA GLU A 173 9.83 5.26 -14.91
C GLU A 173 9.03 4.31 -15.82
N GLN A 174 8.09 3.54 -15.25
CA GLN A 174 7.29 2.56 -15.97
C GLN A 174 6.00 3.15 -16.54
N ILE A 175 5.61 4.35 -16.06
CA ILE A 175 4.30 4.97 -16.33
C ILE A 175 4.40 6.34 -17.01
N THR A 176 5.55 6.69 -17.60
CA THR A 176 5.87 8.02 -18.13
C THR A 176 4.77 8.60 -19.02
N ASP A 177 4.12 7.78 -19.85
CA ASP A 177 3.05 8.20 -20.77
C ASP A 177 1.67 7.67 -20.36
N THR A 178 1.52 7.20 -19.11
CA THR A 178 0.25 6.63 -18.66
C THR A 178 -0.73 7.73 -18.25
N PRO A 179 -1.91 7.84 -18.87
CA PRO A 179 -2.93 8.80 -18.48
C PRO A 179 -3.36 8.61 -17.02
N LEU A 180 -3.71 9.71 -16.34
CA LEU A 180 -4.13 9.70 -14.94
C LEU A 180 -5.27 8.69 -14.67
N ASP A 181 -6.29 8.67 -15.52
CA ASP A 181 -7.46 7.79 -15.31
C ASP A 181 -7.08 6.30 -15.43
N ASN A 182 -6.05 5.98 -16.23
CA ASN A 182 -5.47 4.63 -16.27
C ASN A 182 -4.73 4.30 -14.97
N LEU A 183 -3.97 5.23 -14.39
CA LEU A 183 -3.29 5.03 -13.11
C LEU A 183 -4.29 4.80 -11.99
N LEU A 184 -5.31 5.62 -11.88
CA LEU A 184 -6.36 5.51 -10.86
C LEU A 184 -7.12 4.18 -10.98
N PHE A 185 -7.46 3.77 -12.21
CA PHE A 185 -8.15 2.51 -12.51
C PHE A 185 -7.27 1.29 -12.23
N ASN A 186 -6.01 1.33 -12.64
CA ASN A 186 -5.08 0.22 -12.43
C ASN A 186 -4.75 0.02 -10.95
N GLY A 187 -4.73 1.11 -10.16
CA GLY A 187 -4.21 1.07 -8.80
C GLY A 187 -2.71 0.82 -8.75
N PHE A 188 -2.19 0.40 -7.61
CA PHE A 188 -0.76 0.39 -7.32
C PHE A 188 -0.22 -0.96 -6.81
N TYR A 189 -0.98 -2.05 -6.97
CA TYR A 189 -0.47 -3.37 -6.61
C TYR A 189 0.67 -3.84 -7.53
N PRO A 190 1.78 -4.36 -6.96
CA PRO A 190 2.97 -4.77 -7.73
C PRO A 190 2.69 -5.75 -8.87
N ALA A 191 1.69 -6.63 -8.71
CA ALA A 191 1.34 -7.63 -9.72
C ALA A 191 0.94 -7.02 -11.08
N ILE A 192 0.42 -5.80 -11.10
CA ILE A 192 0.02 -5.08 -12.31
C ILE A 192 1.27 -4.59 -13.07
N TYR A 193 2.19 -3.94 -12.36
CA TYR A 193 3.38 -3.33 -12.95
C TYR A 193 4.51 -4.32 -13.24
N SER A 194 4.49 -5.49 -12.60
CA SER A 194 5.38 -6.60 -12.93
C SER A 194 4.88 -7.47 -14.09
N GLY A 195 3.74 -7.15 -14.70
CA GLY A 195 3.14 -7.91 -15.80
C GLY A 195 2.50 -9.25 -15.40
N ARG A 196 2.39 -9.53 -14.09
CA ARG A 196 1.82 -10.79 -13.58
C ARG A 196 0.29 -10.82 -13.58
N ASN A 197 -0.36 -9.66 -13.57
CA ASN A 197 -1.81 -9.57 -13.50
C ASN A 197 -2.33 -8.27 -14.13
N ILE A 198 -3.64 -8.21 -14.32
CA ILE A 198 -4.36 -7.00 -14.77
C ILE A 198 -5.52 -6.72 -13.81
N PRO A 199 -6.01 -5.47 -13.71
CA PRO A 199 -7.06 -5.07 -12.76
C PRO A 199 -8.30 -5.96 -12.81
N LYS A 200 -8.74 -6.31 -14.02
CA LYS A 200 -9.93 -7.14 -14.27
C LYS A 200 -9.91 -8.49 -13.54
N PHE A 201 -8.74 -9.10 -13.35
CA PHE A 201 -8.60 -10.38 -12.64
C PHE A 201 -8.08 -10.22 -11.22
N LEU A 202 -7.20 -9.25 -10.99
CA LEU A 202 -6.58 -9.03 -9.69
C LEU A 202 -7.62 -8.71 -8.61
N TYR A 203 -8.42 -7.66 -8.81
CA TYR A 203 -9.31 -7.17 -7.76
C TYR A 203 -10.47 -8.10 -7.42
N PRO A 204 -11.16 -8.75 -8.39
CA PRO A 204 -12.14 -9.77 -8.07
C PRO A 204 -11.56 -10.96 -7.31
N ALA A 205 -10.36 -11.42 -7.70
CA ALA A 205 -9.67 -12.51 -7.01
C ALA A 205 -9.26 -12.08 -5.58
N TYR A 206 -8.73 -10.86 -5.43
CA TYR A 206 -8.35 -10.29 -4.15
C TYR A 206 -9.52 -10.26 -3.17
N MET A 207 -10.69 -9.79 -3.62
CA MET A 207 -11.91 -9.78 -2.80
C MET A 207 -12.30 -11.17 -2.33
N LYS A 208 -12.40 -12.14 -3.25
CA LYS A 208 -12.88 -13.50 -2.96
C LYS A 208 -11.90 -14.34 -2.13
N THR A 209 -10.59 -14.21 -2.39
CA THR A 209 -9.59 -15.12 -1.81
C THR A 209 -8.97 -14.60 -0.54
N TYR A 210 -8.84 -13.29 -0.40
CA TYR A 210 -8.16 -12.68 0.74
C TYR A 210 -9.14 -12.00 1.69
N LEU A 211 -9.89 -11.02 1.20
CA LEU A 211 -10.74 -10.23 2.08
C LEU A 211 -11.84 -11.06 2.71
N ASP A 212 -12.55 -11.89 1.93
CA ASP A 212 -13.61 -12.75 2.48
C ASP A 212 -13.06 -13.74 3.51
N LYS A 213 -11.84 -14.27 3.30
CA LYS A 213 -11.19 -15.17 4.25
C LYS A 213 -10.81 -14.44 5.52
N ASP A 214 -10.04 -13.34 5.41
CA ASP A 214 -9.54 -12.58 6.57
C ASP A 214 -10.71 -12.08 7.43
N VAL A 215 -11.80 -11.65 6.80
CA VAL A 215 -13.01 -11.18 7.48
C VAL A 215 -13.74 -12.31 8.21
N ARG A 216 -13.88 -13.48 7.57
CA ARG A 216 -14.51 -14.67 8.21
C ARG A 216 -13.72 -15.14 9.42
N ASP A 217 -12.38 -15.20 9.28
CA ASP A 217 -11.49 -15.68 10.32
C ASP A 217 -11.48 -14.74 11.55
N LEU A 218 -11.58 -13.42 11.32
CA LEU A 218 -11.50 -12.42 12.39
C LEU A 218 -12.84 -12.12 13.09
N LEU A 219 -13.96 -12.12 12.36
CA LEU A 219 -15.25 -11.61 12.86
C LEU A 219 -16.36 -12.67 12.93
N GLN A 220 -16.13 -13.90 12.43
CA GLN A 220 -17.15 -14.94 12.33
C GLN A 220 -18.47 -14.41 11.70
N ILE A 221 -18.35 -13.59 10.64
CA ILE A 221 -19.50 -12.92 10.01
C ILE A 221 -20.50 -13.95 9.50
N LYS A 222 -21.75 -13.83 9.96
CA LYS A 222 -22.85 -14.70 9.54
C LYS A 222 -23.38 -14.33 8.15
N ASP A 223 -23.37 -13.03 7.81
CA ASP A 223 -23.91 -12.50 6.55
C ASP A 223 -22.83 -11.74 5.76
N MET A 224 -22.20 -12.45 4.83
CA MET A 224 -21.19 -11.88 3.93
C MET A 224 -21.79 -10.89 2.91
N MET A 225 -23.11 -10.99 2.61
CA MET A 225 -23.75 -10.07 1.67
C MET A 225 -23.82 -8.67 2.26
N GLN A 226 -24.19 -8.54 3.53
CA GLN A 226 -24.20 -7.26 4.24
C GLN A 226 -22.79 -6.66 4.34
N PHE A 227 -21.79 -7.50 4.56
CA PHE A 227 -20.39 -7.02 4.57
C PHE A 227 -19.94 -6.52 3.19
N HIS A 228 -20.29 -7.21 2.10
CA HIS A 228 -20.00 -6.76 0.74
C HIS A 228 -20.73 -5.44 0.42
N THR A 229 -21.96 -5.29 0.91
CA THR A 229 -22.69 -4.02 0.81
C THR A 229 -21.96 -2.91 1.58
N PHE A 230 -21.50 -3.20 2.80
CA PHE A 230 -20.74 -2.26 3.62
C PHE A 230 -19.49 -1.74 2.90
N ILE A 231 -18.65 -2.63 2.35
CA ILE A 231 -17.39 -2.19 1.71
C ILE A 231 -17.66 -1.39 0.43
N ARG A 232 -18.71 -1.72 -0.34
CA ARG A 232 -19.13 -0.92 -1.51
C ARG A 232 -19.64 0.45 -1.11
N LEU A 233 -20.42 0.55 -0.02
CA LEU A 233 -20.84 1.82 0.53
C LEU A 233 -19.67 2.65 1.04
N CYS A 234 -18.63 2.03 1.61
CA CYS A 234 -17.38 2.70 1.96
C CYS A 234 -16.69 3.28 0.70
N ALA A 235 -16.63 2.52 -0.40
CA ALA A 235 -16.07 3.01 -1.66
C ALA A 235 -16.84 4.22 -2.23
N GLY A 236 -18.18 4.22 -2.11
CA GLY A 236 -19.00 5.37 -2.47
C GLY A 236 -18.86 6.60 -1.55
N ARG A 237 -18.09 6.49 -0.46
CA ARG A 237 -17.87 7.54 0.55
C ARG A 237 -16.39 7.91 0.72
N ILE A 238 -15.56 7.61 -0.24
CA ILE A 238 -14.16 8.05 -0.27
C ILE A 238 -14.09 9.57 -0.11
N GLY A 239 -13.16 10.05 0.74
CA GLY A 239 -12.99 11.48 1.05
C GLY A 239 -14.09 12.08 1.92
N SER A 240 -15.09 11.29 2.32
CA SER A 240 -16.21 11.74 3.15
C SER A 240 -16.02 11.38 4.63
N LEU A 241 -16.69 12.12 5.52
CA LEU A 241 -16.70 11.84 6.95
C LEU A 241 -17.34 10.47 7.22
N PHE A 242 -16.62 9.60 7.92
CA PHE A 242 -17.09 8.26 8.25
C PHE A 242 -18.04 8.28 9.46
N LYS A 243 -19.32 8.01 9.22
CA LYS A 243 -20.34 7.94 10.26
C LYS A 243 -20.94 6.53 10.31
N ALA A 244 -20.52 5.74 11.29
CA ALA A 244 -20.94 4.35 11.45
C ALA A 244 -22.47 4.19 11.58
N SER A 245 -23.16 5.13 12.19
CA SER A 245 -24.63 5.09 12.34
C SER A 245 -25.38 5.26 11.03
N GLU A 246 -24.89 6.09 10.10
CA GLU A 246 -25.50 6.28 8.79
C GLU A 246 -25.38 4.99 7.97
N LEU A 247 -24.19 4.40 7.90
CA LEU A 247 -23.93 3.12 7.22
C LEU A 247 -24.72 1.96 7.83
N ALA A 248 -24.80 1.92 9.16
CA ALA A 248 -25.57 0.89 9.88
C ALA A 248 -27.04 0.89 9.50
N ASN A 249 -27.66 2.07 9.41
CA ASN A 249 -29.06 2.22 9.00
C ASN A 249 -29.28 1.77 7.55
N GLU A 250 -28.37 2.11 6.62
CA GLU A 250 -28.50 1.72 5.22
C GLU A 250 -28.36 0.20 4.99
N ILE A 251 -27.52 -0.46 5.80
CA ILE A 251 -27.25 -1.90 5.67
C ILE A 251 -28.23 -2.74 6.48
N GLY A 252 -28.87 -2.15 7.48
CA GLY A 252 -29.75 -2.85 8.41
C GLY A 252 -29.00 -3.63 9.51
N VAL A 253 -27.88 -3.08 10.00
CA VAL A 253 -27.06 -3.67 11.07
C VAL A 253 -26.83 -2.67 12.22
N SER A 254 -26.21 -3.10 13.32
CA SER A 254 -25.85 -2.19 14.40
C SER A 254 -24.62 -1.32 14.06
N SER A 255 -24.53 -0.11 14.64
CA SER A 255 -23.33 0.72 14.52
C SER A 255 -22.08 0.03 15.08
N HIS A 256 -22.22 -0.82 16.09
CA HIS A 256 -21.13 -1.64 16.63
C HIS A 256 -20.62 -2.63 15.57
N THR A 257 -21.51 -3.26 14.82
CA THR A 257 -21.15 -4.16 13.72
C THR A 257 -20.36 -3.42 12.64
N VAL A 258 -20.81 -2.23 12.23
CA VAL A 258 -20.10 -1.38 11.25
C VAL A 258 -18.70 -0.99 11.76
N THR A 259 -18.60 -0.61 13.04
CA THR A 259 -17.29 -0.28 13.64
C THR A 259 -16.35 -1.48 13.69
N ALA A 260 -16.86 -2.67 14.01
CA ALA A 260 -16.07 -3.90 13.99
C ALA A 260 -15.59 -4.24 12.56
N TRP A 261 -16.48 -4.12 11.57
CA TRP A 261 -16.11 -4.32 10.16
C TRP A 261 -15.07 -3.32 9.66
N LEU A 262 -15.23 -2.03 10.01
CA LEU A 262 -14.24 -1.02 9.71
C LEU A 262 -12.87 -1.37 10.31
N SER A 263 -12.84 -1.80 11.57
CA SER A 263 -11.59 -2.19 12.24
C SER A 263 -10.88 -3.33 11.51
N VAL A 264 -11.61 -4.28 10.93
CA VAL A 264 -11.02 -5.34 10.11
C VAL A 264 -10.50 -4.81 8.78
N LEU A 265 -11.23 -3.92 8.10
CA LEU A 265 -10.74 -3.29 6.86
C LEU A 265 -9.46 -2.48 7.09
N GLN A 266 -9.36 -1.78 8.23
CA GLN A 266 -8.15 -1.07 8.62
C GLN A 266 -7.00 -2.04 8.93
N ALA A 267 -7.29 -3.09 9.70
CA ALA A 267 -6.33 -4.12 10.06
C ALA A 267 -5.76 -4.90 8.87
N SER A 268 -6.57 -5.04 7.82
CA SER A 268 -6.19 -5.67 6.55
C SER A 268 -5.58 -4.67 5.55
N TYR A 269 -5.37 -3.42 5.97
CA TYR A 269 -4.85 -2.34 5.11
C TYR A 269 -5.70 -2.09 3.85
N ILE A 270 -7.00 -2.31 3.91
CA ILE A 270 -7.92 -2.00 2.80
C ILE A 270 -8.29 -0.52 2.81
N VAL A 271 -8.60 -0.02 4.01
CA VAL A 271 -8.93 1.38 4.23
C VAL A 271 -8.09 1.96 5.37
N PHE A 272 -7.99 3.28 5.38
CA PHE A 272 -7.50 4.03 6.52
C PHE A 272 -8.39 5.24 6.78
N LEU A 273 -8.30 5.75 8.00
CA LEU A 273 -9.02 6.95 8.41
C LEU A 273 -8.04 8.11 8.51
N LEU A 274 -8.30 9.18 7.77
CA LEU A 274 -7.59 10.45 7.92
C LEU A 274 -8.23 11.23 9.06
N PRO A 275 -7.51 11.48 10.18
CA PRO A 275 -8.06 12.21 11.30
C PRO A 275 -8.20 13.70 10.98
N PRO A 276 -9.19 14.38 11.57
CA PRO A 276 -9.25 15.82 11.51
C PRO A 276 -8.16 16.44 12.38
N TYR A 277 -7.66 17.58 11.95
CA TYR A 277 -6.70 18.36 12.74
C TYR A 277 -7.41 19.08 13.88
N PHE A 278 -6.92 18.91 15.11
CA PHE A 278 -7.39 19.58 16.30
C PHE A 278 -6.30 20.43 16.91
N GLU A 279 -6.56 21.71 17.00
CA GLU A 279 -5.94 22.53 18.03
C GLU A 279 -6.77 22.43 19.32
N ASN A 280 -6.12 22.55 20.49
CA ASN A 280 -6.78 22.68 21.79
C ASN A 280 -7.54 24.04 21.90
N THR A 281 -8.41 24.34 20.94
CA THR A 281 -9.13 25.60 20.84
C THR A 281 -10.62 25.38 21.07
N ARG A 282 -11.30 26.42 21.56
CA ARG A 282 -12.73 26.45 21.84
C ARG A 282 -13.62 26.36 20.57
N LYS A 283 -13.04 26.23 19.35
CA LYS A 283 -13.79 26.08 18.09
C LYS A 283 -14.38 24.67 18.00
N ARG A 284 -15.63 24.58 17.55
CA ARG A 284 -16.30 23.29 17.25
C ARG A 284 -15.74 22.75 15.94
N LEU A 285 -14.68 21.97 16.03
CA LEU A 285 -14.14 21.22 14.89
C LEU A 285 -14.86 19.87 14.76
N THR A 286 -14.91 19.34 13.55
CA THR A 286 -15.40 17.97 13.36
C THR A 286 -14.47 16.98 14.05
N LYS A 287 -15.03 15.99 14.73
CA LYS A 287 -14.26 14.89 15.36
C LYS A 287 -14.25 13.63 14.50
N THR A 288 -15.06 13.62 13.45
CA THR A 288 -15.27 12.46 12.60
C THR A 288 -14.18 12.42 11.53
N PRO A 289 -13.44 11.30 11.38
CA PRO A 289 -12.41 11.18 10.35
C PRO A 289 -13.01 11.02 8.95
N LYS A 290 -12.21 11.30 7.92
CA LYS A 290 -12.50 10.94 6.53
C LYS A 290 -12.01 9.52 6.23
N LEU A 291 -12.74 8.81 5.35
CA LEU A 291 -12.40 7.45 4.92
C LEU A 291 -11.67 7.47 3.57
N TYR A 292 -10.58 6.71 3.48
CA TYR A 292 -9.83 6.49 2.24
C TYR A 292 -9.46 5.02 2.07
N PHE A 293 -9.30 4.59 0.82
CA PHE A 293 -8.77 3.28 0.47
C PHE A 293 -7.25 3.36 0.27
N THR A 294 -6.53 2.29 0.59
CA THR A 294 -5.08 2.23 0.36
C THR A 294 -4.70 2.02 -1.11
N ASP A 295 -5.68 1.67 -1.95
CA ASP A 295 -5.50 1.46 -3.38
C ASP A 295 -6.72 1.92 -4.17
N THR A 296 -6.49 2.75 -5.20
CA THR A 296 -7.56 3.30 -6.05
C THR A 296 -8.18 2.28 -6.99
N GLY A 297 -7.41 1.30 -7.47
CA GLY A 297 -7.91 0.26 -8.36
C GLY A 297 -8.88 -0.67 -7.65
N LEU A 298 -8.60 -1.02 -6.38
CA LEU A 298 -9.56 -1.77 -5.55
C LEU A 298 -10.85 -0.95 -5.34
N ALA A 299 -10.71 0.36 -5.09
CA ALA A 299 -11.86 1.24 -4.95
C ALA A 299 -12.68 1.34 -6.25
N CYS A 300 -12.04 1.47 -7.42
CA CYS A 300 -12.71 1.43 -8.72
C CYS A 300 -13.50 0.13 -8.92
N HIS A 301 -12.89 -1.03 -8.60
CA HIS A 301 -13.55 -2.32 -8.68
C HIS A 301 -14.82 -2.38 -7.80
N LEU A 302 -14.75 -1.89 -6.57
CA LEU A 302 -15.87 -1.86 -5.63
C LEU A 302 -17.01 -0.93 -6.07
N LEU A 303 -16.66 0.15 -6.78
CA LEU A 303 -17.60 1.09 -7.39
C LEU A 303 -18.25 0.55 -8.68
N GLY A 304 -17.79 -0.59 -9.21
CA GLY A 304 -18.25 -1.14 -10.47
C GLY A 304 -17.73 -0.37 -11.70
N ILE A 305 -16.59 0.32 -11.57
CA ILE A 305 -15.91 0.98 -12.68
C ILE A 305 -15.08 -0.09 -13.40
N GLU A 306 -15.37 -0.31 -14.69
CA GLU A 306 -14.81 -1.41 -15.49
C GLU A 306 -13.74 -0.97 -16.48
N SER A 307 -13.61 0.35 -16.74
CA SER A 307 -12.58 0.88 -17.62
C SER A 307 -12.14 2.29 -17.24
N PRO A 308 -10.94 2.75 -17.68
CA PRO A 308 -10.49 4.12 -17.51
C PRO A 308 -11.41 5.16 -18.16
N GLU A 309 -12.03 4.83 -19.30
CA GLU A 309 -12.95 5.72 -20.02
C GLU A 309 -14.27 5.92 -19.25
N GLN A 310 -14.73 4.88 -18.52
CA GLN A 310 -15.84 5.01 -17.60
C GLN A 310 -15.44 5.91 -16.42
N LEU A 311 -14.26 5.66 -15.81
CA LEU A 311 -13.73 6.47 -14.71
C LEU A 311 -13.65 7.97 -15.07
N ALA A 312 -13.17 8.30 -16.27
CA ALA A 312 -13.02 9.67 -16.74
C ALA A 312 -14.32 10.48 -16.69
N ARG A 313 -15.48 9.81 -16.73
CA ARG A 313 -16.83 10.41 -16.72
C ARG A 313 -17.59 10.13 -15.42
N ASP A 314 -17.00 9.36 -14.51
CA ASP A 314 -17.67 8.97 -13.28
C ASP A 314 -17.64 10.12 -12.26
N LYS A 315 -18.75 10.28 -11.52
CA LYS A 315 -18.87 11.27 -10.44
C LYS A 315 -17.84 11.07 -9.32
N MET A 316 -17.35 9.83 -9.14
CA MET A 316 -16.35 9.48 -8.12
C MET A 316 -14.91 9.80 -8.53
N ARG A 317 -14.68 10.25 -9.79
CA ARG A 317 -13.32 10.57 -10.29
C ARG A 317 -12.60 11.58 -9.39
N GLY A 318 -13.30 12.61 -8.92
CA GLY A 318 -12.74 13.61 -7.99
C GLY A 318 -12.30 12.98 -6.67
N ALA A 319 -13.16 12.18 -6.05
CA ALA A 319 -12.88 11.50 -4.79
C ALA A 319 -11.76 10.44 -4.94
N LEU A 320 -11.70 9.72 -6.06
CA LEU A 320 -10.62 8.78 -6.36
C LEU A 320 -9.28 9.48 -6.57
N PHE A 321 -9.28 10.67 -7.18
CA PHE A 321 -8.06 11.49 -7.29
C PHE A 321 -7.62 12.01 -5.92
N GLU A 322 -8.54 12.50 -5.10
CA GLU A 322 -8.23 12.90 -3.70
C GLU A 322 -7.66 11.71 -2.92
N ASN A 323 -8.30 10.53 -3.04
CA ASN A 323 -7.80 9.30 -2.43
C ASN A 323 -6.36 8.97 -2.86
N PHE A 324 -6.06 9.09 -4.14
CA PHE A 324 -4.71 8.87 -4.68
C PHE A 324 -3.71 9.81 -4.00
N ILE A 325 -3.95 11.12 -3.99
CA ILE A 325 -3.04 12.10 -3.41
C ILE A 325 -2.81 11.86 -1.91
N VAL A 326 -3.89 11.63 -1.14
CA VAL A 326 -3.80 11.37 0.30
C VAL A 326 -3.06 10.06 0.59
N THR A 327 -3.28 9.05 -0.25
CA THR A 327 -2.58 7.76 -0.11
C THR A 327 -1.09 7.88 -0.47
N GLU A 328 -0.72 8.66 -1.49
CA GLU A 328 0.69 8.93 -1.83
C GLU A 328 1.40 9.66 -0.68
N ALA A 329 0.75 10.63 -0.05
CA ALA A 329 1.30 11.27 1.15
C ALA A 329 1.53 10.26 2.29
N LEU A 330 0.60 9.31 2.51
CA LEU A 330 0.74 8.25 3.51
C LEU A 330 1.89 7.30 3.16
N LYS A 331 1.96 6.82 1.91
CA LYS A 331 3.05 5.95 1.42
C LYS A 331 4.41 6.61 1.59
N ARG A 332 4.52 7.90 1.29
CA ARG A 332 5.77 8.66 1.48
C ARG A 332 6.25 8.63 2.92
N ARG A 333 5.33 8.77 3.89
CA ARG A 333 5.66 8.67 5.33
C ARG A 333 6.15 7.27 5.70
N TYR A 334 5.42 6.25 5.28
CA TYR A 334 5.76 4.86 5.58
C TYR A 334 7.06 4.42 4.91
N ASN A 335 7.30 4.85 3.66
CA ASN A 335 8.57 4.60 2.96
C ASN A 335 9.77 5.26 3.62
N GLN A 336 9.56 6.30 4.44
CA GLN A 336 10.58 6.89 5.31
C GLN A 336 10.69 6.23 6.69
N GLY A 337 9.94 5.15 6.95
CA GLY A 337 9.87 4.50 8.27
C GLY A 337 9.22 5.36 9.35
N LYS A 338 8.37 6.31 8.97
CA LYS A 338 7.73 7.27 9.87
C LYS A 338 6.24 7.02 9.98
N GLU A 339 5.67 7.29 11.16
CA GLU A 339 4.23 7.31 11.35
C GLU A 339 3.54 8.40 10.53
N SER A 340 2.23 8.23 10.29
CA SER A 340 1.41 9.25 9.63
C SER A 340 1.37 10.54 10.45
N ASN A 341 1.62 11.66 9.78
CA ASN A 341 1.45 13.01 10.30
C ASN A 341 0.40 13.78 9.49
N LEU A 342 -0.51 13.07 8.87
CA LEU A 342 -1.51 13.57 7.96
C LEU A 342 -2.83 13.82 8.67
N TYR A 343 -3.45 14.93 8.34
CA TYR A 343 -4.74 15.38 8.84
C TYR A 343 -5.53 16.05 7.73
N PHE A 344 -6.80 16.33 7.95
CA PHE A 344 -7.57 17.31 7.20
C PHE A 344 -8.09 18.38 8.15
N TYR A 345 -8.46 19.55 7.64
CA TYR A 345 -9.15 20.57 8.42
C TYR A 345 -10.60 20.66 8.01
N ARG A 346 -11.51 20.71 8.97
CA ARG A 346 -12.91 21.07 8.72
C ARG A 346 -13.54 21.65 9.99
N ASP A 347 -14.17 22.82 9.85
CA ASP A 347 -14.89 23.48 10.93
C ASP A 347 -16.43 23.36 10.78
N SER A 348 -17.16 23.94 11.76
CA SER A 348 -18.62 23.96 11.76
C SER A 348 -19.22 24.82 10.63
N ASN A 349 -18.46 25.71 10.03
CA ASN A 349 -18.87 26.57 8.91
C ASN A 349 -18.57 25.89 7.56
N GLN A 350 -18.14 24.62 7.59
CA GLN A 350 -17.75 23.85 6.41
C GLN A 350 -16.50 24.39 5.68
N ASN A 351 -15.70 25.23 6.34
CA ASN A 351 -14.38 25.55 5.83
C ASN A 351 -13.52 24.30 5.91
N GLU A 352 -12.87 23.93 4.80
CA GLU A 352 -12.14 22.67 4.68
C GLU A 352 -10.81 22.89 3.96
N VAL A 353 -9.77 22.16 4.38
CA VAL A 353 -8.52 21.93 3.66
C VAL A 353 -8.35 20.42 3.56
N ASP A 354 -8.20 19.93 2.33
CA ASP A 354 -8.25 18.50 2.02
C ASP A 354 -7.17 17.69 2.74
N LEU A 355 -5.93 18.21 2.79
CA LEU A 355 -4.80 17.54 3.43
C LEU A 355 -3.90 18.54 4.17
N LEU A 356 -3.58 18.22 5.43
CA LEU A 356 -2.60 18.91 6.24
C LEU A 356 -1.46 17.96 6.61
N LEU A 357 -0.23 18.40 6.39
CA LEU A 357 0.96 17.72 6.91
C LEU A 357 1.45 18.46 8.15
N LYS A 358 1.44 17.77 9.31
CA LYS A 358 1.99 18.33 10.54
C LYS A 358 3.48 18.05 10.59
N LYS A 359 4.27 19.12 10.48
CA LYS A 359 5.73 19.09 10.69
C LYS A 359 6.07 19.62 12.07
N HIS A 360 7.30 19.43 12.54
CA HIS A 360 7.72 19.88 13.87
C HIS A 360 7.49 21.40 14.10
N SER A 361 7.71 22.22 13.07
CA SER A 361 7.66 23.67 13.13
C SER A 361 6.31 24.28 12.70
N GLY A 362 5.33 23.47 12.28
CA GLY A 362 4.03 23.97 11.83
C GLY A 362 3.30 23.05 10.87
N LEU A 363 2.40 23.64 10.09
CA LEU A 363 1.51 22.94 9.17
C LEU A 363 1.83 23.29 7.72
N TYR A 364 1.68 22.31 6.83
CA TYR A 364 1.66 22.51 5.39
C TYR A 364 0.26 22.12 4.87
N GLY A 365 -0.43 23.05 4.17
CA GLY A 365 -1.78 22.83 3.65
C GLY A 365 -1.76 22.47 2.17
N ILE A 366 -2.54 21.45 1.80
CA ILE A 366 -2.70 21.01 0.40
C ILE A 366 -4.17 20.92 0.07
N GLU A 367 -4.55 21.61 -1.00
CA GLU A 367 -5.87 21.48 -1.63
C GLU A 367 -5.75 20.57 -2.84
N ILE A 368 -6.73 19.69 -3.07
CA ILE A 368 -6.65 18.63 -4.07
C ILE A 368 -7.75 18.79 -5.11
N LYS A 369 -7.39 18.90 -6.39
CA LYS A 369 -8.35 19.15 -7.49
C LYS A 369 -8.10 18.23 -8.68
N SER A 370 -9.08 17.41 -9.04
CA SER A 370 -8.99 16.49 -10.19
C SER A 370 -9.15 17.17 -11.55
N ALA A 371 -9.40 18.48 -11.59
CA ALA A 371 -9.55 19.24 -12.82
C ALA A 371 -8.22 19.40 -13.55
N MET A 372 -8.28 19.41 -14.89
CA MET A 372 -7.13 19.67 -15.77
C MET A 372 -6.86 21.15 -15.96
N THR A 373 -7.89 22.00 -15.81
CA THR A 373 -7.80 23.45 -15.97
C THR A 373 -7.76 24.11 -14.60
N TYR A 374 -6.80 24.99 -14.40
CA TYR A 374 -6.69 25.78 -13.17
C TYR A 374 -7.82 26.79 -13.06
N HIS A 375 -8.33 26.96 -11.85
CA HIS A 375 -9.27 28.01 -11.46
C HIS A 375 -8.80 28.66 -10.15
N ALA A 376 -8.93 29.99 -10.06
CA ALA A 376 -8.51 30.75 -8.88
C ALA A 376 -9.21 30.31 -7.57
N ASP A 377 -10.41 29.72 -7.69
CA ASP A 377 -11.16 29.18 -6.55
C ASP A 377 -10.45 27.99 -5.87
N PHE A 378 -9.49 27.32 -6.55
CA PHE A 378 -8.71 26.24 -5.96
C PHE A 378 -7.86 26.70 -4.75
N GLU A 379 -7.49 27.97 -4.73
CA GLU A 379 -6.69 28.57 -3.67
C GLU A 379 -7.52 29.16 -2.53
N LYS A 380 -8.85 29.23 -2.66
CA LYS A 380 -9.72 29.96 -1.72
C LYS A 380 -9.58 29.49 -0.27
N ALA A 381 -9.62 28.18 -0.03
CA ALA A 381 -9.46 27.61 1.29
C ALA A 381 -8.07 27.90 1.87
N LEU A 382 -7.02 27.71 1.08
CA LEU A 382 -5.63 27.93 1.48
C LEU A 382 -5.33 29.41 1.80
N LYS A 383 -5.93 30.37 1.09
CA LYS A 383 -5.81 31.81 1.38
C LYS A 383 -6.43 32.20 2.73
N GLN A 384 -7.45 31.47 3.16
CA GLN A 384 -8.15 31.75 4.42
C GLN A 384 -7.60 30.92 5.61
N MET A 385 -6.78 29.91 5.35
CA MET A 385 -6.30 28.95 6.32
C MET A 385 -5.58 29.60 7.51
N ASP A 386 -4.82 30.69 7.29
CA ASP A 386 -4.10 31.42 8.36
C ASP A 386 -5.07 31.96 9.45
N GLY A 387 -6.30 32.27 9.07
CA GLY A 387 -7.35 32.69 10.00
C GLY A 387 -8.04 31.54 10.75
N TRP A 388 -7.84 30.31 10.33
CA TRP A 388 -8.53 29.14 10.87
C TRP A 388 -7.70 28.38 11.89
N VAL A 389 -6.39 28.30 11.70
CA VAL A 389 -5.44 27.58 12.55
C VAL A 389 -4.50 28.57 13.27
N LYS A 390 -4.00 28.19 14.43
CA LYS A 390 -3.06 29.01 15.22
C LYS A 390 -1.61 28.64 14.99
N GLU A 391 -1.36 27.40 14.53
CA GLU A 391 0.00 26.96 14.24
C GLU A 391 0.56 27.72 13.04
N THR A 392 1.87 27.86 13.00
CA THR A 392 2.58 28.46 11.87
C THR A 392 2.31 27.69 10.59
N ILE A 393 1.91 28.38 9.53
CA ILE A 393 1.77 27.79 8.19
C ILE A 393 3.14 27.83 7.53
N LEU A 394 3.68 26.66 7.24
CA LEU A 394 5.00 26.47 6.60
C LEU A 394 4.94 26.63 5.09
N GLY A 395 3.77 26.38 4.52
CA GLY A 395 3.53 26.51 3.10
C GLY A 395 2.15 25.98 2.70
N LYS A 396 1.78 26.29 1.48
CA LYS A 396 0.48 25.97 0.90
C LYS A 396 0.68 25.47 -0.53
N ALA A 397 -0.08 24.48 -0.96
CA ALA A 397 -0.05 23.99 -2.35
C ALA A 397 -1.44 23.56 -2.83
N VAL A 398 -1.67 23.71 -4.12
CA VAL A 398 -2.74 23.06 -4.85
C VAL A 398 -2.12 21.90 -5.63
N ALA A 399 -2.53 20.67 -5.32
CA ALA A 399 -2.18 19.47 -6.08
C ALA A 399 -3.31 19.18 -7.06
N TYR A 400 -3.04 19.19 -8.37
CA TYR A 400 -4.11 19.02 -9.36
C TYR A 400 -3.67 18.18 -10.58
N ALA A 401 -4.65 17.85 -11.44
CA ALA A 401 -4.41 17.00 -12.59
C ALA A 401 -3.87 17.73 -13.83
N GLY A 402 -3.87 19.07 -13.83
CA GLY A 402 -3.39 19.86 -14.97
C GLY A 402 -1.87 20.02 -15.00
N THR A 403 -1.35 20.57 -16.08
CA THR A 403 0.09 20.68 -16.35
C THR A 403 0.69 22.07 -16.08
N LEU A 404 -0.16 23.09 -15.81
CA LEU A 404 0.34 24.41 -15.45
C LEU A 404 0.90 24.36 -14.01
N GLU A 405 2.13 24.79 -13.82
CA GLU A 405 2.75 24.84 -12.52
C GLU A 405 3.25 26.24 -12.18
N ASN A 406 3.17 26.59 -10.90
CA ASN A 406 3.71 27.81 -10.32
C ASN A 406 4.27 27.51 -8.93
N THR A 407 5.57 27.54 -8.79
CA THR A 407 6.26 27.26 -7.52
C THR A 407 6.79 28.54 -6.83
N ALA A 408 6.68 29.70 -7.48
CA ALA A 408 7.21 30.98 -6.99
C ALA A 408 6.22 31.77 -6.12
N GLY A 409 4.92 31.41 -6.14
CA GLY A 409 3.87 32.11 -5.38
C GLY A 409 3.82 31.67 -3.90
N GLU A 410 3.02 32.39 -3.10
CA GLU A 410 2.69 31.98 -1.71
C GLU A 410 2.00 30.62 -1.67
N ILE A 411 1.18 30.31 -2.65
CA ILE A 411 0.52 29.02 -2.85
C ILE A 411 1.15 28.39 -4.09
N LYS A 412 1.81 27.25 -3.91
CA LYS A 412 2.35 26.47 -5.02
C LYS A 412 1.22 25.82 -5.80
N LEU A 413 1.30 25.84 -7.13
CA LEU A 413 0.42 25.07 -8.01
C LEU A 413 1.26 23.93 -8.62
N LEU A 414 0.90 22.69 -8.34
CA LEU A 414 1.71 21.51 -8.70
C LEU A 414 0.84 20.46 -9.41
N ASN A 415 1.40 19.88 -10.46
CA ASN A 415 0.88 18.63 -10.99
C ASN A 415 1.06 17.50 -9.96
N TYR A 416 0.16 16.53 -9.96
CA TYR A 416 0.24 15.38 -9.06
C TYR A 416 1.57 14.60 -9.19
N SER A 417 2.23 14.65 -10.34
CA SER A 417 3.52 13.98 -10.57
C SER A 417 4.71 14.63 -9.82
N HIS A 418 4.53 15.84 -9.32
CA HIS A 418 5.55 16.62 -8.59
C HIS A 418 5.22 16.82 -7.11
N LEU A 419 4.35 15.99 -6.55
CA LEU A 419 3.98 16.03 -5.13
C LEU A 419 5.16 15.85 -4.18
N ASP A 420 6.21 15.16 -4.61
CA ASP A 420 7.42 14.95 -3.81
C ASP A 420 8.04 16.27 -3.31
N GLU A 421 7.86 17.37 -4.04
CA GLU A 421 8.35 18.69 -3.66
C GLU A 421 7.75 19.24 -2.34
N VAL A 422 6.56 18.78 -1.98
CA VAL A 422 5.83 19.26 -0.80
C VAL A 422 5.64 18.19 0.27
N LEU A 423 5.72 16.91 -0.12
CA LEU A 423 5.60 15.76 0.80
C LEU A 423 6.92 15.39 1.51
N ALA A 424 8.01 16.03 1.19
CA ALA A 424 9.34 15.80 1.77
C ALA A 424 9.43 16.21 3.26
#